data_b795b04c69e0d01109a420e1628d9281
#
_entry.id   b795b04c69e0d01109a420e1628d9281
#
_cell.length_a   1.000
_cell.length_b   1.000
_cell.length_c   1.000
_cell.angle_alpha   90.00
_cell.angle_beta   90.00
_cell.angle_gamma   90.00
#
_symmetry.space_group_name_H-M   'P 1'
#
loop_
_entity.id
_entity.type
_entity.pdbx_description
1 polymer ?
#
loop_
_entity_poly.entity_id
_entity_poly.type
_entity_poly.pdbx_seq_one_letter_code
_entity_poly.pdbx_strand_id
1 'polypeptide(L)'
;NIAANDSSVGSYDGLDAYRDVTADKKISLRVATSQYANPESWKNDLTQMKKRRFSNEFGRMNTVKIFADGVIEGGTAALLEPYLGSDDRGILNWHPDTLKMAVAKFDKEGFQVHVHAIGDWGIRSTLDAFDFGLQQNGFGDKRHMMSHAQLIHPQDVPRFKELDIIASFQALWAYPDKYITDLTL
;
A
#
# COMPACT_ATOMS: atom_id res chain seq x y z
N ASN A 1 -4.32 -8.44 16.68
CA ASN A 1 -3.90 -8.48 15.28
C ASN A 1 -2.79 -7.46 15.08
N ILE A 2 -1.57 -7.92 14.95
CA ILE A 2 -0.45 -7.07 14.57
C ILE A 2 -0.17 -7.36 13.10
N ALA A 3 -0.37 -6.36 12.24
CA ALA A 3 0.19 -6.42 10.90
C ALA A 3 1.67 -6.04 11.01
N ALA A 4 2.55 -7.01 10.92
CA ALA A 4 3.95 -6.70 10.73
C ALA A 4 4.13 -6.34 9.25
N ASN A 5 4.22 -5.05 8.98
CA ASN A 5 4.69 -4.55 7.70
C ASN A 5 6.21 -4.62 7.73
N ASP A 6 6.78 -5.76 7.38
CA ASP A 6 8.19 -5.78 7.04
C ASP A 6 8.34 -5.24 5.61
N SER A 7 8.43 -3.93 5.52
CA SER A 7 8.83 -3.22 4.31
C SER A 7 10.34 -3.12 4.20
N SER A 8 11.09 -3.74 5.11
CA SER A 8 12.53 -3.82 5.03
C SER A 8 12.90 -4.71 3.85
N VAL A 9 13.05 -4.03 2.76
CA VAL A 9 13.61 -4.49 1.51
C VAL A 9 15.00 -5.06 1.80
N GLY A 10 15.23 -6.31 1.52
CA GLY A 10 16.60 -6.76 1.38
C GLY A 10 16.90 -8.18 1.82
N SER A 11 16.14 -8.81 2.68
CA SER A 11 16.30 -10.24 2.87
C SER A 11 14.95 -10.92 2.91
N TYR A 12 14.75 -11.77 1.95
CA TYR A 12 13.63 -12.70 1.96
C TYR A 12 13.67 -13.67 3.16
N ASP A 13 14.79 -13.72 3.85
CA ASP A 13 15.03 -14.60 5.03
C ASP A 13 14.16 -14.19 6.23
N GLY A 14 13.91 -12.89 6.42
CA GLY A 14 13.02 -12.40 7.48
C GLY A 14 11.57 -12.83 7.30
N LEU A 15 11.08 -12.88 6.07
CA LEU A 15 9.70 -13.29 5.79
C LEU A 15 9.48 -14.79 6.01
N ASP A 16 10.47 -15.62 5.70
CA ASP A 16 10.40 -17.06 5.95
C ASP A 16 10.41 -17.39 7.45
N ALA A 17 11.09 -16.57 8.26
CA ALA A 17 11.06 -16.72 9.71
C ALA A 17 9.65 -16.57 10.30
N TYR A 18 8.82 -15.67 9.76
CA TYR A 18 7.42 -15.54 10.19
C TYR A 18 6.61 -16.80 9.91
N ARG A 19 6.82 -17.45 8.77
CA ARG A 19 6.18 -18.73 8.45
C ARG A 19 6.55 -19.79 9.49
N ASP A 20 7.82 -19.90 9.81
CA ASP A 20 8.35 -20.95 10.68
C ASP A 20 7.91 -20.73 12.14
N VAL A 21 8.01 -19.50 12.68
CA VAL A 21 7.56 -19.20 14.07
C VAL A 21 6.05 -19.39 14.23
N THR A 22 5.26 -19.04 13.20
CA THR A 22 3.80 -19.22 13.25
C THR A 22 3.37 -20.68 13.08
N ALA A 23 4.11 -21.47 12.30
CA ALA A 23 3.88 -22.90 12.14
C ALA A 23 4.17 -23.68 13.44
N ASP A 24 5.24 -23.32 14.12
CA ASP A 24 5.66 -23.94 15.38
C ASP A 24 4.82 -23.53 16.59
N LYS A 25 3.84 -22.63 16.41
CA LYS A 25 2.99 -22.08 17.50
C LYS A 25 3.80 -21.44 18.64
N LYS A 26 4.99 -20.93 18.33
CA LYS A 26 5.89 -20.28 19.31
C LYS A 26 5.49 -18.85 19.65
N ILE A 27 4.43 -18.36 19.04
CA ILE A 27 3.90 -17.00 19.28
C ILE A 27 2.45 -17.05 19.68
N SER A 28 2.03 -16.12 20.54
CA SER A 28 0.65 -15.95 21.00
C SER A 28 -0.15 -14.92 20.18
N LEU A 29 0.45 -14.37 19.13
CA LEU A 29 -0.13 -13.35 18.28
C LEU A 29 -0.45 -13.90 16.90
N ARG A 30 -1.50 -13.38 16.27
CA ARG A 30 -1.74 -13.60 14.85
C ARG A 30 -1.01 -12.54 14.04
N VAL A 31 -0.21 -12.98 13.08
CA VAL A 31 0.64 -12.13 12.25
C VAL A 31 0.18 -12.17 10.79
N ALA A 32 -0.01 -11.02 10.20
CA ALA A 32 -0.19 -10.88 8.76
C ALA A 32 1.01 -10.13 8.20
N THR A 33 1.73 -10.74 7.27
CA THR A 33 2.91 -10.16 6.64
C THR A 33 2.64 -9.78 5.19
N SER A 34 3.39 -8.80 4.69
CA SER A 34 3.30 -8.32 3.32
C SER A 34 4.63 -8.50 2.60
N GLN A 35 4.56 -8.80 1.31
CA GLN A 35 5.72 -8.84 0.43
C GLN A 35 5.81 -7.52 -0.34
N TYR A 36 6.97 -6.87 -0.32
CA TYR A 36 7.17 -5.62 -1.05
C TYR A 36 7.21 -5.86 -2.55
N ALA A 37 6.52 -5.00 -3.31
CA ALA A 37 6.58 -4.96 -4.76
C ALA A 37 7.37 -3.72 -5.21
N ASN A 38 8.45 -3.95 -5.94
CA ASN A 38 9.26 -2.92 -6.54
C ASN A 38 8.72 -2.56 -7.94
N PRO A 39 8.58 -1.28 -8.33
CA PRO A 39 8.06 -0.87 -9.63
C PRO A 39 8.86 -1.39 -10.83
N GLU A 40 10.16 -1.67 -10.65
CA GLU A 40 11.02 -2.14 -11.72
C GLU A 40 11.01 -3.66 -11.90
N SER A 41 10.81 -4.41 -10.81
CA SER A 41 10.97 -5.87 -10.80
C SER A 41 9.70 -6.68 -10.56
N TRP A 42 8.58 -6.06 -10.18
CA TRP A 42 7.35 -6.74 -9.73
C TRP A 42 6.86 -7.89 -10.62
N LYS A 43 7.05 -7.76 -11.94
CA LYS A 43 6.64 -8.82 -12.90
C LYS A 43 7.49 -10.07 -12.72
N ASN A 44 8.78 -9.88 -12.53
CA ASN A 44 9.74 -10.97 -12.35
C ASN A 44 9.59 -11.61 -10.97
N ASP A 45 9.28 -10.79 -9.95
CA ASP A 45 9.17 -11.22 -8.56
C ASP A 45 7.87 -11.99 -8.28
N LEU A 46 6.83 -11.78 -9.07
CA LEU A 46 5.50 -12.36 -8.87
C LEU A 46 5.51 -13.87 -8.67
N THR A 47 6.33 -14.60 -9.41
CA THR A 47 6.42 -16.06 -9.29
C THR A 47 6.95 -16.48 -7.92
N GLN A 48 7.94 -15.77 -7.40
CA GLN A 48 8.50 -16.03 -6.08
C GLN A 48 7.52 -15.59 -4.98
N MET A 49 6.87 -14.45 -5.16
CA MET A 49 5.85 -13.95 -4.23
C MET A 49 4.71 -14.98 -4.06
N LYS A 50 4.28 -15.60 -5.15
CA LYS A 50 3.26 -16.69 -5.12
C LYS A 50 3.74 -17.90 -4.35
N LYS A 51 4.98 -18.34 -4.54
CA LYS A 51 5.57 -19.50 -3.84
C LYS A 51 5.71 -19.28 -2.34
N ARG A 52 5.92 -18.04 -1.92
CA ARG A 52 6.09 -17.68 -0.50
C ARG A 52 4.78 -17.52 0.25
N ARG A 53 3.65 -17.47 -0.42
CA ARG A 53 2.36 -17.40 0.27
C ARG A 53 2.20 -18.55 1.25
N PHE A 54 1.74 -18.21 2.45
CA PHE A 54 1.32 -19.21 3.42
C PHE A 54 0.13 -18.71 4.22
N SER A 55 -0.59 -19.64 4.81
CA SER A 55 -1.64 -19.38 5.79
C SER A 55 -1.69 -20.54 6.77
N ASN A 56 -1.61 -20.24 8.06
CA ASN A 56 -1.80 -21.17 9.15
C ASN A 56 -2.61 -20.52 10.27
N GLU A 57 -2.74 -21.16 11.43
CA GLU A 57 -3.56 -20.66 12.54
C GLU A 57 -3.10 -19.30 13.05
N PHE A 58 -1.80 -19.03 13.09
CA PHE A 58 -1.20 -17.83 13.67
C PHE A 58 -0.61 -16.87 12.64
N GLY A 59 -0.43 -17.29 11.40
CA GLY A 59 0.23 -16.46 10.40
C GLY A 59 -0.35 -16.56 9.01
N ARG A 60 -0.24 -15.45 8.26
CA ARG A 60 -0.53 -15.44 6.83
C ARG A 60 0.40 -14.47 6.11
N MET A 61 0.78 -14.84 4.89
CA MET A 61 1.49 -14.00 3.93
C MET A 61 0.72 -14.04 2.61
N ASN A 62 -0.24 -13.14 2.47
CA ASN A 62 -1.10 -13.04 1.29
C ASN A 62 -1.29 -11.59 0.83
N THR A 63 -0.41 -10.70 1.27
CA THR A 63 -0.51 -9.27 1.00
C THR A 63 0.72 -8.81 0.23
N VAL A 64 0.50 -7.97 -0.79
CA VAL A 64 1.56 -7.24 -1.49
C VAL A 64 1.55 -5.81 -1.00
N LYS A 65 2.72 -5.29 -0.59
CA LYS A 65 2.94 -3.91 -0.18
C LYS A 65 3.52 -3.09 -1.31
N ILE A 66 2.89 -1.95 -1.58
CA ILE A 66 3.30 -0.96 -2.58
C ILE A 66 3.49 0.38 -1.87
N PHE A 67 4.48 1.16 -2.29
CA PHE A 67 4.63 2.57 -1.93
C PHE A 67 4.33 3.41 -3.17
N ALA A 68 3.17 4.10 -3.18
CA ALA A 68 2.77 4.93 -4.31
C ALA A 68 3.57 6.22 -4.38
N ASP A 69 3.88 6.79 -3.22
CA ASP A 69 4.63 8.05 -3.06
C ASP A 69 5.52 8.02 -1.81
N GLY A 70 5.99 9.18 -1.37
CA GLY A 70 6.79 9.36 -0.17
C GLY A 70 6.02 9.97 1.00
N VAL A 71 6.62 10.96 1.67
CA VAL A 71 6.09 11.62 2.88
C VAL A 71 6.14 13.15 2.73
N ILE A 72 5.23 13.87 3.43
CA ILE A 72 5.14 15.34 3.37
C ILE A 72 6.40 15.99 3.92
N GLU A 73 6.89 15.52 5.06
CA GLU A 73 8.05 16.08 5.75
C GLU A 73 9.32 16.04 4.91
N GLY A 74 9.41 15.10 4.00
CA GLY A 74 10.52 14.96 3.06
C GLY A 74 10.28 15.62 1.70
N GLY A 75 9.14 16.27 1.50
CA GLY A 75 8.77 16.85 0.20
C GLY A 75 8.56 15.80 -0.89
N THR A 76 8.29 14.55 -0.53
CA THR A 76 8.22 13.42 -1.47
C THR A 76 6.82 12.81 -1.61
N ALA A 77 5.85 13.22 -0.80
CA ALA A 77 4.45 12.89 -1.03
C ALA A 77 3.99 13.53 -2.34
N ALA A 78 3.31 12.77 -3.20
CA ALA A 78 2.90 13.25 -4.51
C ALA A 78 1.61 14.08 -4.42
N LEU A 79 1.67 15.35 -4.82
CA LEU A 79 0.60 16.33 -4.70
C LEU A 79 0.02 16.72 -6.06
N LEU A 80 -1.29 16.98 -6.12
CA LEU A 80 -1.97 17.54 -7.28
C LEU A 80 -1.56 19.00 -7.54
N GLU A 81 -1.39 19.77 -6.47
CA GLU A 81 -0.83 21.11 -6.51
C GLU A 81 0.59 21.12 -5.93
N PRO A 82 1.47 22.05 -6.32
CA PRO A 82 2.82 22.10 -5.77
C PRO A 82 2.83 22.36 -4.25
N TYR A 83 3.89 21.92 -3.59
CA TYR A 83 4.19 22.35 -2.23
C TYR A 83 4.27 23.87 -2.12
N LEU A 84 3.81 24.42 -1.00
CA LEU A 84 3.80 25.88 -0.78
C LEU A 84 5.18 26.49 -0.98
N GLY A 85 5.23 27.54 -1.78
CA GLY A 85 6.47 28.25 -2.06
C GLY A 85 7.44 27.56 -3.03
N SER A 86 6.99 26.52 -3.74
CA SER A 86 7.79 25.81 -4.73
C SER A 86 6.97 25.42 -5.97
N ASP A 87 7.64 24.90 -7.00
CA ASP A 87 7.01 24.27 -8.16
C ASP A 87 7.03 22.73 -8.05
N ASP A 88 7.56 22.20 -6.94
CA ASP A 88 7.69 20.77 -6.70
C ASP A 88 6.35 20.16 -6.27
N ARG A 89 6.02 19.01 -6.83
CA ARG A 89 4.80 18.24 -6.54
C ARG A 89 5.09 16.90 -5.86
N GLY A 90 6.32 16.67 -5.42
CA GLY A 90 6.73 15.38 -4.89
C GLY A 90 6.92 14.31 -5.97
N ILE A 91 6.87 13.05 -5.58
CA ILE A 91 7.29 11.94 -6.45
C ILE A 91 6.25 10.81 -6.41
N LEU A 92 5.74 10.43 -7.59
CA LEU A 92 5.10 9.12 -7.76
C LEU A 92 6.19 8.06 -7.95
N ASN A 93 6.26 7.09 -7.04
CA ASN A 93 7.20 5.97 -7.14
C ASN A 93 6.84 4.99 -8.26
N TRP A 94 5.61 5.04 -8.74
CA TRP A 94 5.10 4.22 -9.82
C TRP A 94 4.52 5.08 -10.93
N HIS A 95 4.85 4.78 -12.17
CA HIS A 95 4.09 5.35 -13.27
C HIS A 95 2.62 4.89 -13.15
N PRO A 96 1.61 5.78 -13.30
CA PRO A 96 0.19 5.44 -13.06
C PRO A 96 -0.28 4.19 -13.81
N ASP A 97 0.08 4.04 -15.08
CA ASP A 97 -0.32 2.86 -15.86
C ASP A 97 0.36 1.58 -15.38
N THR A 98 1.61 1.68 -14.92
CA THR A 98 2.31 0.53 -14.32
C THR A 98 1.66 0.12 -13.01
N LEU A 99 1.25 1.07 -12.18
CA LEU A 99 0.54 0.81 -10.94
C LEU A 99 -0.81 0.12 -11.20
N LYS A 100 -1.60 0.59 -12.18
CA LYS A 100 -2.85 -0.05 -12.61
C LYS A 100 -2.64 -1.51 -12.99
N MET A 101 -1.65 -1.77 -13.84
CA MET A 101 -1.34 -3.13 -14.29
C MET A 101 -0.86 -4.03 -13.14
N ALA A 102 -0.04 -3.50 -12.24
CA ALA A 102 0.48 -4.24 -11.10
C ALA A 102 -0.65 -4.62 -10.12
N VAL A 103 -1.49 -3.65 -9.73
CA VAL A 103 -2.63 -3.86 -8.84
C VAL A 103 -3.59 -4.89 -9.44
N ALA A 104 -3.99 -4.73 -10.71
CA ALA A 104 -4.89 -5.68 -11.38
C ALA A 104 -4.27 -7.09 -11.44
N LYS A 105 -2.96 -7.19 -11.67
CA LYS A 105 -2.29 -8.49 -11.72
C LYS A 105 -2.19 -9.13 -10.34
N PHE A 106 -1.81 -8.40 -9.30
CA PHE A 106 -1.77 -8.93 -7.93
C PHE A 106 -3.16 -9.37 -7.45
N ASP A 107 -4.19 -8.56 -7.70
CA ASP A 107 -5.57 -8.91 -7.40
C ASP A 107 -6.01 -10.19 -8.12
N LYS A 108 -5.76 -10.30 -9.43
CA LYS A 108 -6.04 -11.51 -10.22
C LYS A 108 -5.37 -12.76 -9.67
N GLU A 109 -4.17 -12.62 -9.13
CA GLU A 109 -3.43 -13.72 -8.51
C GLU A 109 -3.89 -14.01 -7.06
N GLY A 110 -4.91 -13.28 -6.57
CA GLY A 110 -5.51 -13.49 -5.25
C GLY A 110 -4.73 -12.89 -4.10
N PHE A 111 -3.88 -11.90 -4.34
CA PHE A 111 -3.26 -11.12 -3.27
C PHE A 111 -4.18 -10.00 -2.79
N GLN A 112 -4.18 -9.76 -1.50
CA GLN A 112 -4.57 -8.46 -0.97
C GLN A 112 -3.50 -7.43 -1.36
N VAL A 113 -3.91 -6.28 -1.88
CA VAL A 113 -2.98 -5.19 -2.18
C VAL A 113 -3.08 -4.13 -1.10
N HIS A 114 -1.93 -3.76 -0.54
CA HIS A 114 -1.78 -2.77 0.52
C HIS A 114 -0.85 -1.65 0.03
N VAL A 115 -1.40 -0.47 -0.17
CA VAL A 115 -0.67 0.67 -0.72
C VAL A 115 -0.43 1.72 0.35
N HIS A 116 0.81 2.21 0.45
CA HIS A 116 1.14 3.46 1.11
C HIS A 116 0.85 4.60 0.13
N ALA A 117 0.03 5.54 0.51
CA ALA A 117 -0.23 6.76 -0.24
C ALA A 117 -0.52 7.90 0.74
N ILE A 118 0.17 9.02 0.61
CA ILE A 118 0.11 10.16 1.53
C ILE A 118 -0.41 11.40 0.85
N GLY A 119 0.18 11.82 -0.28
CA GLY A 119 -0.26 12.97 -1.06
C GLY A 119 -1.51 12.67 -1.88
N ASP A 120 -2.27 13.70 -2.17
CA ASP A 120 -3.56 13.57 -2.86
C ASP A 120 -3.43 13.04 -4.30
N TRP A 121 -2.31 13.29 -4.98
CA TRP A 121 -2.01 12.66 -6.28
C TRP A 121 -1.64 11.18 -6.12
N GLY A 122 -0.84 10.83 -5.10
CA GLY A 122 -0.52 9.44 -4.76
C GLY A 122 -1.78 8.62 -4.43
N ILE A 123 -2.70 9.22 -3.63
CA ILE A 123 -3.98 8.64 -3.26
C ILE A 123 -4.87 8.45 -4.50
N ARG A 124 -5.03 9.48 -5.33
CA ARG A 124 -5.82 9.41 -6.57
C ARG A 124 -5.31 8.35 -7.52
N SER A 125 -4.00 8.32 -7.76
CA SER A 125 -3.38 7.31 -8.62
C SER A 125 -3.58 5.88 -8.09
N THR A 126 -3.60 5.72 -6.78
CA THR A 126 -3.86 4.44 -6.12
C THR A 126 -5.32 4.02 -6.26
N LEU A 127 -6.28 4.93 -6.05
CA LEU A 127 -7.70 4.67 -6.25
C LEU A 127 -8.01 4.32 -7.71
N ASP A 128 -7.38 5.01 -8.67
CA ASP A 128 -7.49 4.69 -10.09
C ASP A 128 -6.96 3.29 -10.41
N ALA A 129 -5.90 2.87 -9.72
CA ALA A 129 -5.34 1.53 -9.90
C ALA A 129 -6.25 0.45 -9.30
N PHE A 130 -6.87 0.69 -8.16
CA PHE A 130 -7.86 -0.21 -7.56
C PHE A 130 -9.11 -0.31 -8.45
N ASP A 131 -9.65 0.82 -8.91
CA ASP A 131 -10.80 0.84 -9.83
C ASP A 131 -10.52 0.02 -11.10
N PHE A 132 -9.37 0.26 -11.72
CA PHE A 132 -8.94 -0.52 -12.88
C PHE A 132 -8.86 -2.02 -12.57
N GLY A 133 -8.28 -2.39 -11.43
CA GLY A 133 -8.19 -3.80 -10.99
C GLY A 133 -9.56 -4.44 -10.81
N LEU A 134 -10.50 -3.74 -10.16
CA LEU A 134 -11.88 -4.21 -9.97
C LEU A 134 -12.66 -4.33 -11.27
N GLN A 135 -12.46 -3.41 -12.22
CA GLN A 135 -13.07 -3.51 -13.55
C GLN A 135 -12.55 -4.72 -14.34
N GLN A 136 -11.28 -5.08 -14.19
CA GLN A 136 -10.68 -6.22 -14.88
C GLN A 136 -11.04 -7.57 -14.26
N ASN A 137 -11.15 -7.65 -12.94
CA ASN A 137 -11.22 -8.92 -12.21
C ASN A 137 -12.56 -9.14 -11.48
N GLY A 138 -13.45 -8.14 -11.48
CA GLY A 138 -14.71 -8.15 -10.76
C GLY A 138 -14.59 -7.74 -9.30
N PHE A 139 -15.71 -7.30 -8.74
CA PHE A 139 -15.88 -6.97 -7.34
C PHE A 139 -15.88 -8.23 -6.47
N GLY A 140 -15.55 -8.08 -5.20
CA GLY A 140 -15.57 -9.15 -4.20
C GLY A 140 -14.91 -8.71 -2.91
N ASP A 141 -14.90 -9.55 -1.88
CA ASP A 141 -14.23 -9.29 -0.59
C ASP A 141 -12.68 -9.37 -0.77
N LYS A 142 -12.12 -8.39 -1.47
CA LYS A 142 -10.69 -8.29 -1.78
C LYS A 142 -9.89 -7.75 -0.61
N ARG A 143 -10.50 -6.92 0.23
CA ARG A 143 -9.88 -6.24 1.38
C ARG A 143 -8.62 -5.46 1.02
N HIS A 144 -8.59 -4.89 -0.18
CA HIS A 144 -7.52 -3.98 -0.53
C HIS A 144 -7.50 -2.81 0.42
N MET A 145 -6.31 -2.30 0.73
CA MET A 145 -6.19 -1.23 1.70
C MET A 145 -5.19 -0.16 1.28
N MET A 146 -5.45 1.05 1.73
CA MET A 146 -4.55 2.17 1.62
C MET A 146 -4.17 2.64 3.01
N SER A 147 -2.87 2.73 3.29
CA SER A 147 -2.35 3.26 4.55
C SER A 147 -2.03 4.72 4.43
N HIS A 148 -2.13 5.38 5.58
CA HIS A 148 -1.86 6.78 5.82
C HIS A 148 -2.97 7.68 5.30
N ALA A 149 -3.15 7.81 3.96
CA ALA A 149 -4.20 8.60 3.32
C ALA A 149 -4.31 10.00 3.97
N GLN A 150 -3.16 10.69 4.10
CA GLN A 150 -3.03 11.89 4.95
C GLN A 150 -3.69 13.11 4.32
N LEU A 151 -3.46 13.33 3.02
CA LEU A 151 -4.06 14.43 2.25
C LEU A 151 -5.03 13.88 1.22
N ILE A 152 -6.28 13.63 1.61
CA ILE A 152 -7.29 13.13 0.67
C ILE A 152 -7.99 14.31 0.00
N HIS A 153 -7.92 14.40 -1.32
CA HIS A 153 -8.73 15.37 -2.05
C HIS A 153 -10.22 15.07 -1.85
N PRO A 154 -11.10 16.08 -1.58
CA PRO A 154 -12.51 15.85 -1.29
C PRO A 154 -13.27 15.00 -2.30
N GLN A 155 -12.92 15.11 -3.58
CA GLN A 155 -13.53 14.31 -4.65
C GLN A 155 -13.18 12.80 -4.55
N ASP A 156 -12.08 12.44 -3.89
CA ASP A 156 -11.63 11.06 -3.78
C ASP A 156 -12.17 10.35 -2.52
N VAL A 157 -12.68 11.10 -1.54
CA VAL A 157 -13.25 10.52 -0.31
C VAL A 157 -14.36 9.48 -0.56
N PRO A 158 -15.37 9.73 -1.43
CA PRO A 158 -16.42 8.75 -1.70
C PRO A 158 -15.91 7.47 -2.34
N ARG A 159 -14.83 7.55 -3.10
CA ARG A 159 -14.27 6.41 -3.85
C ARG A 159 -13.78 5.27 -2.94
N PHE A 160 -13.35 5.57 -1.72
CA PHE A 160 -12.98 4.52 -0.76
C PHE A 160 -14.15 3.56 -0.50
N LYS A 161 -15.36 4.10 -0.32
CA LYS A 161 -16.56 3.30 -0.13
C LYS A 161 -17.01 2.63 -1.43
N GLU A 162 -16.99 3.35 -2.54
CA GLU A 162 -17.41 2.84 -3.86
C GLU A 162 -16.57 1.65 -4.32
N LEU A 163 -15.27 1.68 -4.03
CA LEU A 163 -14.31 0.65 -4.39
C LEU A 163 -14.07 -0.39 -3.27
N ASP A 164 -14.77 -0.27 -2.14
CA ASP A 164 -14.61 -1.14 -0.95
C ASP A 164 -13.15 -1.20 -0.46
N ILE A 165 -12.48 -0.05 -0.41
CA ILE A 165 -11.07 0.07 0.00
C ILE A 165 -11.00 0.41 1.49
N ILE A 166 -10.23 -0.36 2.24
CA ILE A 166 -9.97 -0.14 3.66
C ILE A 166 -9.00 1.04 3.80
N ALA A 167 -9.45 2.13 4.40
CA ALA A 167 -8.58 3.23 4.80
C ALA A 167 -7.96 2.95 6.17
N SER A 168 -6.64 2.85 6.22
CA SER A 168 -5.87 2.57 7.45
C SER A 168 -5.15 3.83 7.91
N PHE A 169 -5.81 4.61 8.75
CA PHE A 169 -5.26 5.86 9.29
C PHE A 169 -4.39 5.61 10.53
N GLN A 170 -3.37 6.45 10.69
CA GLN A 170 -2.65 6.63 11.94
C GLN A 170 -3.13 7.93 12.60
N ALA A 171 -3.65 7.84 13.81
CA ALA A 171 -4.20 8.98 14.55
C ALA A 171 -3.17 10.12 14.74
N LEU A 172 -1.89 9.78 14.90
CA LEU A 172 -0.81 10.76 15.02
C LEU A 172 -0.67 11.63 13.77
N TRP A 173 -0.92 11.09 12.59
CA TRP A 173 -0.79 11.79 11.31
C TRP A 173 -2.07 12.58 10.92
N ALA A 174 -3.12 12.45 11.69
CA ALA A 174 -4.31 13.28 11.56
C ALA A 174 -4.19 14.62 12.29
N TYR A 175 -3.10 14.83 13.04
CA TYR A 175 -2.83 16.08 13.72
C TYR A 175 -2.20 17.09 12.74
N PRO A 176 -2.76 18.29 12.59
CA PRO A 176 -2.21 19.34 11.72
C PRO A 176 -0.95 19.93 12.33
N ASP A 177 0.17 19.28 12.14
CA ASP A 177 1.46 19.78 12.57
C ASP A 177 2.02 20.83 11.60
N LYS A 178 3.17 21.39 11.95
CA LYS A 178 3.82 22.44 11.15
C LYS A 178 4.21 21.99 9.73
N TYR A 179 4.47 20.70 9.52
CA TYR A 179 4.83 20.19 8.21
C TYR A 179 3.62 20.22 7.27
N ILE A 180 2.45 19.82 7.77
CA ILE A 180 1.21 19.90 7.00
C ILE A 180 0.87 21.37 6.75
N THR A 181 0.83 22.20 7.81
CA THR A 181 0.38 23.59 7.71
C THR A 181 1.32 24.48 6.90
N ASP A 182 2.63 24.26 7.01
CA ASP A 182 3.63 25.13 6.38
C ASP A 182 3.99 24.67 4.95
N LEU A 183 3.68 23.43 4.57
CA LEU A 183 4.06 22.86 3.28
C LEU A 183 2.88 22.61 2.34
N THR A 184 1.64 22.43 2.86
CA THR A 184 0.54 21.93 2.03
C THR A 184 -0.80 22.66 2.21
N LEU A 185 -0.99 23.50 3.23
CA LEU A 185 -2.25 24.20 3.52
C LEU A 185 -2.19 25.71 3.32
#